data_1d56818626b002a66a332ffc78c04c74
#
_entry.id   1d56818626b002a66a332ffc78c04c74
#
_cell.length_a   1.000
_cell.length_b   1.000
_cell.length_c   1.000
_cell.angle_alpha   90.00
_cell.angle_beta   90.00
_cell.angle_gamma   90.00
#
_symmetry.space_group_name_H-M   'P 1'
#
loop_
_entity.id
_entity.type
_entity.pdbx_description
1 polymer ?
#
loop_
_entity_poly.entity_id
_entity_poly.type
_entity_poly.pdbx_seq_one_letter_code
_entity_poly.pdbx_strand_id
1 'polypeptide(L)'
;MVFVKLPLLKALSVPMDRGRRLSDGQRVFGANKTWKGFLGMILFCAVSAWLCWRRAFTFSFLRGAWLGFAYAIAELPNSFIKRRLNIVPGKNGGIVQTFFDQADSVIGYVLLLPIVYPLTPAEASGIFIIGTATHYIVNVLLYFMKLKKQKG
;
A
#
# COMPACT_ATOMS: atom_id res chain seq x y z
N MET A 1 7.99 5.08 3.24
CA MET A 1 9.02 4.42 4.07
C MET A 1 9.75 5.34 5.04
N VAL A 2 9.77 6.65 4.83
CA VAL A 2 10.40 7.65 5.74
C VAL A 2 9.65 7.75 7.09
N PHE A 3 8.31 7.68 7.10
CA PHE A 3 7.50 7.72 8.34
C PHE A 3 7.75 6.57 9.32
N VAL A 4 8.38 5.48 8.87
CA VAL A 4 8.63 4.30 9.73
C VAL A 4 9.69 4.56 10.80
N LYS A 5 10.48 5.62 10.69
CA LYS A 5 11.59 5.92 11.61
C LYS A 5 11.26 6.93 12.73
N LEU A 6 10.04 7.48 12.76
CA LEU A 6 9.65 8.41 13.82
C LEU A 6 9.48 7.68 15.16
N PRO A 7 10.20 8.08 16.22
CA PRO A 7 10.19 7.39 17.52
C PRO A 7 8.82 7.40 18.23
N LEU A 8 7.98 8.41 17.97
CA LEU A 8 6.62 8.53 18.50
C LEU A 8 5.69 7.37 18.12
N LEU A 9 6.05 6.58 17.08
CA LEU A 9 5.19 5.51 16.58
C LEU A 9 5.72 4.10 16.92
N LYS A 10 6.63 3.97 17.88
CA LYS A 10 7.16 2.64 18.28
C LYS A 10 6.05 1.66 18.72
N ALA A 11 5.04 2.15 19.44
CA ALA A 11 3.91 1.34 19.89
C ALA A 11 3.10 0.72 18.74
N LEU A 12 3.05 1.37 17.59
CA LEU A 12 2.33 0.89 16.39
C LEU A 12 3.22 0.05 15.46
N SER A 13 4.48 -0.18 15.79
CA SER A 13 5.40 -1.01 15.00
C SER A 13 5.12 -2.52 15.14
N VAL A 14 3.99 -2.87 15.73
CA VAL A 14 3.54 -4.26 15.87
C VAL A 14 3.02 -4.77 14.52
N PRO A 15 3.43 -5.97 14.09
CA PRO A 15 2.89 -6.60 12.89
C PRO A 15 1.38 -6.79 12.99
N MET A 16 0.66 -6.59 11.89
CA MET A 16 -0.81 -6.68 11.85
C MET A 16 -1.31 -8.09 12.18
N ASP A 17 -0.56 -9.12 11.82
CA ASP A 17 -0.85 -10.52 12.13
C ASP A 17 -0.44 -10.92 13.57
N ARG A 18 0.19 -10.02 14.34
CA ARG A 18 0.72 -10.28 15.69
C ARG A 18 1.54 -11.57 15.78
N GLY A 19 2.21 -11.97 14.70
CA GLY A 19 2.98 -13.20 14.65
C GLY A 19 2.17 -14.47 14.38
N ARG A 20 0.86 -14.37 14.16
CA ARG A 20 0.00 -15.54 13.88
C ARG A 20 0.50 -16.30 12.65
N ARG A 21 0.53 -17.64 12.80
CA ARG A 21 0.88 -18.58 11.73
C ARG A 21 -0.34 -19.45 11.43
N LEU A 22 -0.43 -19.90 10.18
CA LEU A 22 -1.44 -20.87 9.77
C LEU A 22 -0.89 -22.30 9.89
N SER A 23 -1.70 -23.29 9.49
CA SER A 23 -1.36 -24.71 9.53
C SER A 23 -0.10 -25.09 8.76
N ASP A 24 0.27 -24.28 7.75
CA ASP A 24 1.50 -24.42 6.96
C ASP A 24 2.76 -23.85 7.65
N GLY A 25 2.65 -23.38 8.88
CA GLY A 25 3.74 -22.76 9.64
C GLY A 25 4.12 -21.34 9.20
N GLN A 26 3.52 -20.83 8.11
CA GLN A 26 3.81 -19.49 7.59
C GLN A 26 2.96 -18.41 8.28
N ARG A 27 3.52 -17.20 8.42
CA ARG A 27 2.78 -16.05 8.95
C ARG A 27 1.63 -15.65 8.01
N VAL A 28 0.60 -14.99 8.55
CA VAL A 28 -0.55 -14.52 7.76
C VAL A 28 -0.10 -13.47 6.74
N PHE A 29 0.52 -12.37 7.16
CA PHE A 29 0.97 -11.28 6.27
C PHE A 29 2.49 -11.08 6.27
N GLY A 30 3.16 -11.46 7.37
CA GLY A 30 4.59 -11.29 7.56
C GLY A 30 4.95 -10.05 8.39
N ALA A 31 6.22 -9.98 8.81
CA ALA A 31 6.70 -8.96 9.75
C ALA A 31 6.65 -7.52 9.20
N ASN A 32 6.66 -7.36 7.88
CA ASN A 32 6.72 -6.05 7.24
C ASN A 32 5.38 -5.30 7.20
N LYS A 33 4.25 -6.01 7.37
CA LYS A 33 2.92 -5.40 7.43
C LYS A 33 2.62 -5.02 8.88
N THR A 34 2.82 -3.77 9.22
CA THR A 34 2.64 -3.23 10.57
C THR A 34 1.48 -2.24 10.64
N TRP A 35 0.85 -2.13 11.81
CA TRP A 35 -0.17 -1.11 12.06
C TRP A 35 0.33 0.31 11.82
N LYS A 36 1.61 0.57 12.12
CA LYS A 36 2.26 1.84 11.83
C LYS A 36 2.24 2.18 10.34
N GLY A 37 2.60 1.23 9.48
CA GLY A 37 2.59 1.43 8.02
C GLY A 37 1.17 1.63 7.50
N PHE A 38 0.22 0.82 7.99
CA PHE A 38 -1.18 0.88 7.60
C PHE A 38 -1.82 2.23 7.95
N LEU A 39 -1.76 2.63 9.22
CA LEU A 39 -2.31 3.90 9.69
C LEU A 39 -1.55 5.11 9.11
N GLY A 40 -0.23 4.98 8.95
CA GLY A 40 0.59 6.01 8.33
C GLY A 40 0.20 6.30 6.88
N MET A 41 -0.16 5.28 6.10
CA MET A 41 -0.67 5.46 4.73
C MET A 41 -2.01 6.20 4.72
N ILE A 42 -2.94 5.80 5.59
CA ILE A 42 -4.25 6.46 5.72
C ILE A 42 -4.07 7.95 6.04
N LEU A 43 -3.26 8.25 7.05
CA LEU A 43 -3.01 9.63 7.47
C LEU A 43 -2.30 10.44 6.39
N PHE A 44 -1.30 9.86 5.73
CA PHE A 44 -0.58 10.52 4.64
C PHE A 44 -1.51 10.90 3.49
N CYS A 45 -2.36 9.97 3.03
CA CYS A 45 -3.34 10.24 1.98
C CYS A 45 -4.38 11.28 2.40
N ALA A 46 -4.86 11.22 3.66
CA ALA A 46 -5.80 12.20 4.20
C ALA A 46 -5.24 13.62 4.19
N VAL A 47 -4.01 13.79 4.70
CA VAL A 47 -3.32 15.09 4.74
C VAL A 47 -2.98 15.55 3.33
N SER A 48 -2.51 14.69 2.44
CA SER A 48 -2.21 15.05 1.05
C SER A 48 -3.46 15.53 0.30
N ALA A 49 -4.58 14.83 0.44
CA ALA A 49 -5.85 15.23 -0.17
C ALA A 49 -6.34 16.57 0.38
N TRP A 50 -6.21 16.79 1.68
CA TRP A 50 -6.54 18.07 2.28
C TRP A 50 -5.65 19.22 1.76
N LEU A 51 -4.35 19.01 1.66
CA LEU A 51 -3.41 20.02 1.14
C LEU A 51 -3.70 20.38 -0.33
N CYS A 52 -4.06 19.37 -1.13
CA CYS A 52 -4.38 19.58 -2.54
C CYS A 52 -5.76 20.25 -2.74
N TRP A 53 -6.72 20.00 -1.85
CA TRP A 53 -8.11 20.46 -1.97
C TRP A 53 -8.56 21.29 -0.77
N ARG A 54 -7.93 22.43 -0.54
CA ARG A 54 -8.16 23.32 0.62
C ARG A 54 -9.60 23.83 0.82
N ARG A 55 -10.45 23.81 -0.23
CA ARG A 55 -11.79 24.43 -0.19
C ARG A 55 -12.83 23.68 0.63
N ALA A 56 -12.60 22.40 1.00
CA ALA A 56 -13.53 21.60 1.78
C ALA A 56 -12.76 20.63 2.68
N PHE A 57 -12.21 21.15 3.78
CA PHE A 57 -11.31 20.41 4.68
C PHE A 57 -11.83 19.02 5.06
N THR A 58 -12.98 18.95 5.72
CA THR A 58 -13.51 17.67 6.25
C THR A 58 -13.75 16.65 5.13
N PHE A 59 -14.30 17.11 4.02
CA PHE A 59 -14.68 16.23 2.91
C PHE A 59 -13.44 15.68 2.16
N SER A 60 -12.44 16.53 1.95
CA SER A 60 -11.20 16.13 1.31
C SER A 60 -10.36 15.23 2.20
N PHE A 61 -10.29 15.52 3.51
CA PHE A 61 -9.58 14.71 4.49
C PHE A 61 -10.18 13.30 4.59
N LEU A 62 -11.51 13.17 4.72
CA LEU A 62 -12.18 11.87 4.82
C LEU A 62 -12.04 11.05 3.54
N ARG A 63 -12.18 11.69 2.37
CA ARG A 63 -11.94 11.02 1.08
C ARG A 63 -10.51 10.53 0.95
N GLY A 64 -9.54 11.37 1.32
CA GLY A 64 -8.13 10.97 1.33
C GLY A 64 -7.85 9.82 2.30
N ALA A 65 -8.45 9.85 3.50
CA ALA A 65 -8.36 8.74 4.46
C ALA A 65 -8.94 7.44 3.88
N TRP A 66 -10.09 7.51 3.22
CA TRP A 66 -10.71 6.37 2.55
C TRP A 66 -9.79 5.78 1.47
N LEU A 67 -9.20 6.63 0.63
CA LEU A 67 -8.28 6.21 -0.41
C LEU A 67 -7.00 5.60 0.16
N GLY A 68 -6.46 6.17 1.24
CA GLY A 68 -5.33 5.59 1.97
C GLY A 68 -5.65 4.23 2.58
N PHE A 69 -6.87 4.05 3.09
CA PHE A 69 -7.38 2.77 3.56
C PHE A 69 -7.48 1.76 2.41
N ALA A 70 -8.09 2.15 1.29
CA ALA A 70 -8.21 1.33 0.09
C ALA A 70 -6.84 0.81 -0.40
N TYR A 71 -5.87 1.72 -0.48
CA TYR A 71 -4.48 1.39 -0.82
C TYR A 71 -3.88 0.37 0.15
N ALA A 72 -3.95 0.66 1.44
CA ALA A 72 -3.29 -0.15 2.47
C ALA A 72 -3.91 -1.54 2.63
N ILE A 73 -5.24 -1.65 2.52
CA ILE A 73 -5.93 -2.94 2.65
C ILE A 73 -5.69 -3.83 1.43
N ALA A 74 -5.59 -3.26 0.23
CA ALA A 74 -5.36 -4.01 -1.01
C ALA A 74 -3.99 -4.70 -1.06
N GLU A 75 -2.99 -4.21 -0.31
CA GLU A 75 -1.70 -4.86 -0.19
C GLU A 75 -1.72 -6.14 0.69
N LEU A 76 -2.76 -6.35 1.50
CA LEU A 76 -2.80 -7.49 2.41
C LEU A 76 -3.01 -8.83 1.70
N PRO A 77 -3.94 -8.97 0.71
CA PRO A 77 -4.10 -10.20 -0.05
C PRO A 77 -2.80 -10.63 -0.75
N ASN A 78 -2.11 -9.71 -1.42
CA ASN A 78 -0.84 -10.01 -2.06
C ASN A 78 0.22 -10.47 -1.03
N SER A 79 0.29 -9.79 0.12
CA SER A 79 1.18 -10.18 1.20
C SER A 79 0.85 -11.58 1.75
N PHE A 80 -0.42 -11.92 1.85
CA PHE A 80 -0.91 -13.23 2.24
C PHE A 80 -0.46 -14.32 1.24
N ILE A 81 -0.72 -14.11 -0.06
CA ILE A 81 -0.34 -15.03 -1.13
C ILE A 81 1.18 -15.26 -1.13
N LYS A 82 1.99 -14.20 -0.98
CA LYS A 82 3.46 -14.30 -0.88
C LYS A 82 3.90 -15.25 0.24
N ARG A 83 3.21 -15.21 1.39
CA ARG A 83 3.53 -16.15 2.50
C ARG A 83 3.20 -17.59 2.14
N ARG A 84 2.07 -17.82 1.43
CA ARG A 84 1.72 -19.19 0.96
C ARG A 84 2.72 -19.71 -0.08
N LEU A 85 3.29 -18.83 -0.90
CA LEU A 85 4.33 -19.18 -1.86
C LEU A 85 5.75 -19.21 -1.26
N ASN A 86 5.90 -19.18 0.06
CA ASN A 86 7.18 -19.18 0.77
C ASN A 86 8.12 -18.01 0.39
N ILE A 87 7.58 -16.93 -0.16
CA ILE A 87 8.36 -15.73 -0.48
C ILE A 87 8.64 -14.95 0.81
N VAL A 88 9.91 -14.84 1.18
CA VAL A 88 10.35 -14.15 2.41
C VAL A 88 10.00 -12.66 2.36
N PRO A 89 9.58 -12.02 3.49
CA PRO A 89 9.35 -10.57 3.56
C PRO A 89 10.53 -9.75 3.02
N GLY A 90 10.25 -8.86 2.05
CA GLY A 90 11.27 -8.01 1.43
C GLY A 90 12.10 -8.70 0.34
N LYS A 91 11.77 -9.93 -0.04
CA LYS A 91 12.35 -10.59 -1.21
C LYS A 91 11.42 -10.49 -2.41
N ASN A 92 12.02 -10.50 -3.61
CA ASN A 92 11.29 -10.55 -4.87
C ASN A 92 10.93 -12.00 -5.21
N GLY A 93 9.71 -12.24 -5.63
CA GLY A 93 9.20 -13.56 -6.06
C GLY A 93 9.26 -13.79 -7.58
N GLY A 94 10.01 -12.96 -8.31
CA GLY A 94 10.10 -13.02 -9.77
C GLY A 94 9.27 -11.94 -10.48
N ILE A 95 9.27 -11.97 -11.81
CA ILE A 95 8.67 -10.92 -12.66
C ILE A 95 7.16 -10.79 -12.42
N VAL A 96 6.45 -11.90 -12.38
CA VAL A 96 4.99 -11.93 -12.14
C VAL A 96 4.65 -11.33 -10.78
N GLN A 97 5.39 -11.72 -9.74
CA GLN A 97 5.19 -11.20 -8.40
C GLN A 97 5.51 -9.71 -8.32
N THR A 98 6.55 -9.25 -9.04
CA THR A 98 6.89 -7.82 -9.14
C THR A 98 5.72 -7.03 -9.74
N PHE A 99 5.08 -7.55 -10.79
CA PHE A 99 3.91 -6.90 -11.38
C PHE A 99 2.76 -6.79 -10.37
N PHE A 100 2.43 -7.87 -9.67
CA PHE A 100 1.40 -7.84 -8.63
C PHE A 100 1.74 -6.88 -7.49
N ASP A 101 3.01 -6.75 -7.12
CA ASP A 101 3.48 -5.80 -6.10
C ASP A 101 3.31 -4.33 -6.51
N GLN A 102 3.22 -4.05 -7.81
CA GLN A 102 2.94 -2.70 -8.31
C GLN A 102 1.44 -2.44 -8.49
N ALA A 103 0.69 -3.50 -8.80
CA ALA A 103 -0.71 -3.40 -9.17
C ALA A 103 -1.68 -3.54 -7.99
N ASP A 104 -1.31 -4.26 -6.92
CA ASP A 104 -2.20 -4.61 -5.81
C ASP A 104 -2.87 -3.39 -5.16
N SER A 105 -2.10 -2.38 -4.84
CA SER A 105 -2.59 -1.14 -4.23
C SER A 105 -3.46 -0.33 -5.19
N VAL A 106 -3.10 -0.33 -6.49
CA VAL A 106 -3.87 0.37 -7.52
C VAL A 106 -5.20 -0.33 -7.78
N ILE A 107 -5.23 -1.67 -7.74
CA ILE A 107 -6.47 -2.45 -7.80
C ILE A 107 -7.40 -2.03 -6.65
N GLY A 108 -6.89 -1.92 -5.43
CA GLY A 108 -7.68 -1.43 -4.29
C GLY A 108 -8.24 -0.04 -4.52
N TYR A 109 -7.46 0.85 -5.11
CA TYR A 109 -7.92 2.17 -5.50
C TYR A 109 -9.08 2.10 -6.49
N VAL A 110 -8.92 1.37 -7.59
CA VAL A 110 -9.94 1.25 -8.65
C VAL A 110 -11.23 0.63 -8.11
N LEU A 111 -11.12 -0.36 -7.21
CA LEU A 111 -12.29 -1.05 -6.65
C LEU A 111 -13.04 -0.23 -5.59
N LEU A 112 -12.33 0.55 -4.78
CA LEU A 112 -12.93 1.24 -3.63
C LEU A 112 -13.15 2.74 -3.87
N LEU A 113 -12.54 3.34 -4.89
CA LEU A 113 -12.75 4.74 -5.26
C LEU A 113 -14.21 5.04 -5.65
N PRO A 114 -14.95 4.15 -6.35
CA PRO A 114 -16.35 4.41 -6.73
C PRO A 114 -17.29 4.68 -5.54
N ILE A 115 -16.93 4.26 -4.33
CA ILE A 115 -17.72 4.54 -3.12
C ILE A 115 -17.76 6.03 -2.77
N VAL A 116 -16.71 6.78 -3.11
CA VAL A 116 -16.57 8.21 -2.79
C VAL A 116 -16.55 9.12 -4.02
N TYR A 117 -16.32 8.53 -5.20
CA TYR A 117 -16.28 9.23 -6.48
C TYR A 117 -16.68 8.27 -7.62
N PRO A 118 -17.78 8.51 -8.32
CA PRO A 118 -18.19 7.66 -9.42
C PRO A 118 -17.13 7.63 -10.52
N LEU A 119 -16.79 6.44 -11.00
CA LEU A 119 -15.81 6.23 -12.06
C LEU A 119 -16.47 5.66 -13.31
N THR A 120 -16.09 6.20 -14.45
CA THR A 120 -16.33 5.55 -15.74
C THR A 120 -15.30 4.43 -15.98
N PRO A 121 -15.60 3.43 -16.83
CA PRO A 121 -14.62 2.39 -17.17
C PRO A 121 -13.31 2.94 -17.77
N ALA A 122 -13.37 4.03 -18.51
CA ALA A 122 -12.20 4.69 -19.09
C ALA A 122 -11.31 5.31 -18.00
N GLU A 123 -11.91 6.01 -17.02
CA GLU A 123 -11.17 6.56 -15.87
C GLU A 123 -10.56 5.44 -15.01
N ALA A 124 -11.30 4.38 -14.73
CA ALA A 124 -10.80 3.23 -14.00
C ALA A 124 -9.58 2.59 -14.69
N SER A 125 -9.64 2.41 -16.01
CA SER A 125 -8.54 1.89 -16.82
C SER A 125 -7.34 2.84 -16.81
N GLY A 126 -7.59 4.14 -16.97
CA GLY A 126 -6.54 5.17 -16.91
C GLY A 126 -5.83 5.19 -15.54
N ILE A 127 -6.59 5.17 -14.44
CA ILE A 127 -6.05 5.11 -13.07
C ILE A 127 -5.21 3.83 -12.90
N PHE A 128 -5.69 2.69 -13.39
CA PHE A 128 -4.96 1.43 -13.27
C PHE A 128 -3.61 1.48 -14.01
N ILE A 129 -3.60 1.91 -15.27
CA ILE A 129 -2.39 1.96 -16.09
C ILE A 129 -1.40 2.98 -15.53
N ILE A 130 -1.84 4.22 -15.34
CA ILE A 130 -0.97 5.33 -14.88
C ILE A 130 -0.50 5.05 -13.45
N GLY A 131 -1.39 4.60 -12.57
CA GLY A 131 -1.07 4.30 -11.18
C GLY A 131 -0.03 3.19 -11.05
N THR A 132 -0.20 2.08 -11.79
CA THR A 132 0.76 0.96 -11.78
C THR A 132 2.11 1.39 -12.35
N ALA A 133 2.13 2.14 -13.45
CA ALA A 133 3.35 2.67 -14.04
C ALA A 133 4.08 3.63 -13.08
N THR A 134 3.34 4.56 -12.46
CA THR A 134 3.89 5.50 -11.47
C THR A 134 4.47 4.76 -10.28
N HIS A 135 3.75 3.75 -9.75
CA HIS A 135 4.23 2.94 -8.64
C HIS A 135 5.54 2.21 -8.99
N TYR A 136 5.63 1.65 -10.18
CA TYR A 136 6.86 1.02 -10.67
C TYR A 136 8.02 2.04 -10.79
N ILE A 137 7.79 3.20 -11.42
CA ILE A 137 8.80 4.25 -11.58
C ILE A 137 9.32 4.72 -10.22
N VAL A 138 8.42 5.00 -9.26
CA VAL A 138 8.80 5.41 -7.91
C VAL A 138 9.65 4.32 -7.22
N ASN A 139 9.28 3.05 -7.36
CA ASN A 139 10.08 1.95 -6.80
C ASN A 139 11.47 1.87 -7.39
N VAL A 140 11.61 2.07 -8.71
CA VAL A 140 12.91 2.11 -9.40
C VAL A 140 13.75 3.31 -8.92
N LEU A 141 13.15 4.49 -8.80
CA LEU A 141 13.82 5.69 -8.27
C LEU A 141 14.31 5.47 -6.84
N LEU A 142 13.47 4.90 -5.95
CA LEU A 142 13.86 4.59 -4.57
C LEU A 142 15.01 3.57 -4.50
N TYR A 143 15.07 2.65 -5.46
CA TYR A 143 16.20 1.73 -5.58
C TYR A 143 17.50 2.47 -5.94
N PHE A 144 17.48 3.34 -6.96
CA PHE A 144 18.66 4.14 -7.34
C PHE A 144 19.10 5.08 -6.23
N MET A 145 18.16 5.64 -5.45
CA MET A 145 18.46 6.45 -4.27
C MET A 145 18.96 5.61 -3.07
N LYS A 146 19.17 4.31 -3.22
CA LYS A 146 19.57 3.37 -2.15
C LYS A 146 18.63 3.35 -0.93
N LEU A 147 17.39 3.83 -1.10
CA LEU A 147 16.35 3.79 -0.07
C LEU A 147 15.60 2.46 -0.06
N LYS A 148 15.68 1.71 -1.14
CA LYS A 148 15.09 0.37 -1.31
C LYS A 148 16.17 -0.62 -1.76
N LYS A 149 16.11 -1.87 -1.26
CA LYS A 149 17.12 -2.90 -1.56
C LYS A 149 16.90 -3.62 -2.89
N GLN A 150 15.71 -3.52 -3.48
CA GLN A 150 15.34 -4.20 -4.74
C GLN A 150 14.54 -3.25 -5.64
N LYS A 151 14.60 -3.48 -6.97
CA LYS A 151 13.94 -2.63 -7.98
C LYS A 151 12.41 -2.77 -8.02
N GLY A 152 11.86 -3.82 -7.45
CA GLY A 152 10.42 -4.06 -7.44
C GLY A 152 9.99 -5.00 -6.33
#